data_f4425b3486fc1c92dc833b501b27b51f
#
_entry.id   f4425b3486fc1c92dc833b501b27b51f
#
_cell.length_a   1.000
_cell.length_b   1.000
_cell.length_c   1.000
_cell.angle_alpha   90.00
_cell.angle_beta   90.00
_cell.angle_gamma   90.00
#
_symmetry.space_group_name_H-M   'P 1'
#
loop_
_entity.id
_entity.type
_entity.pdbx_description
1 polymer ?
#
loop_
_entity_poly.entity_id
_entity_poly.type
_entity_poly.pdbx_seq_one_letter_code
_entity_poly.pdbx_strand_id
1 'polypeptide(L)'
;MNNRKQAEKLLAFLDGFQIPYTLVFGNHDCEMGSTCNKEQLAEIFTTGKYAVFTKGRYEHSPQNPITGVGNFVVDLTDDQGKLLLPLILLDSNMYGDGWFFSGFDCIHEDQTDWCMEKLNERKVPAMAFFHMPPAEFKEAYEKMKLGDHSVIYEHGSIGEKDEYFGISNQPPHFFEKAVDNGWLKWIFCGHDHLNTLSLIYQGIRMTYGMSIDYLGYSGIAKQYIQRGATLIT
;
A
#
# COMPACT_ATOMS: atom_id res chain seq x y z
N MET A 1 -13.63 16.48 8.12
CA MET A 1 -12.82 15.78 9.18
C MET A 1 -11.57 16.60 9.47
N ASN A 2 -11.12 16.70 10.74
CA ASN A 2 -9.87 17.42 11.06
C ASN A 2 -8.67 16.46 10.95
N ASN A 3 -8.31 16.12 9.72
CA ASN A 3 -7.23 15.20 9.44
C ASN A 3 -5.85 15.75 9.81
N ARG A 4 -5.62 17.07 9.79
CA ARG A 4 -4.38 17.69 10.32
C ARG A 4 -4.12 17.26 11.76
N LYS A 5 -5.11 17.48 12.63
CA LYS A 5 -4.98 17.12 14.06
C LYS A 5 -4.81 15.62 14.28
N GLN A 6 -5.42 14.81 13.43
CA GLN A 6 -5.23 13.35 13.50
C GLN A 6 -3.82 12.94 13.08
N ALA A 7 -3.30 13.50 11.99
CA ALA A 7 -1.94 13.27 11.54
C ALA A 7 -0.89 13.69 12.59
N GLU A 8 -1.03 14.89 13.17
CA GLU A 8 -0.15 15.36 14.24
C GLU A 8 -0.17 14.44 15.48
N LYS A 9 -1.34 13.93 15.86
CA LYS A 9 -1.46 12.96 16.96
C LYS A 9 -0.82 11.62 16.64
N LEU A 10 -1.05 11.11 15.43
CA LEU A 10 -0.45 9.86 14.98
C LEU A 10 1.07 9.96 14.97
N LEU A 11 1.59 11.06 14.43
CA LEU A 11 3.02 11.34 14.40
C LEU A 11 3.63 11.33 15.81
N ALA A 12 3.02 12.08 16.74
CA ALA A 12 3.49 12.14 18.12
C ALA A 12 3.41 10.78 18.83
N PHE A 13 2.39 9.99 18.53
CA PHE A 13 2.23 8.64 19.07
C PHE A 13 3.33 7.69 18.55
N LEU A 14 3.58 7.69 17.25
CA LEU A 14 4.61 6.84 16.63
C LEU A 14 6.02 7.26 17.05
N ASP A 15 6.31 8.55 17.10
CA ASP A 15 7.59 9.07 17.59
C ASP A 15 7.87 8.69 19.06
N GLY A 16 6.81 8.49 19.85
CA GLY A 16 6.92 8.04 21.24
C GLY A 16 7.56 6.66 21.41
N PHE A 17 7.49 5.81 20.40
CA PHE A 17 8.16 4.50 20.42
C PHE A 17 9.64 4.56 20.11
N GLN A 18 10.16 5.64 19.55
CA GLN A 18 11.55 5.82 19.17
C GLN A 18 12.08 4.74 18.19
N ILE A 19 11.19 4.23 17.35
CA ILE A 19 11.48 3.22 16.31
C ILE A 19 11.24 3.89 14.96
N PRO A 20 12.14 3.71 13.97
CA PRO A 20 11.87 4.18 12.61
C PRO A 20 10.56 3.62 12.05
N TYR A 21 9.77 4.47 11.43
CA TYR A 21 8.51 4.10 10.80
C TYR A 21 8.28 4.85 9.49
N THR A 22 7.44 4.27 8.66
CA THR A 22 6.95 4.92 7.45
C THR A 22 5.46 4.64 7.27
N LEU A 23 4.84 5.27 6.28
CA LEU A 23 3.43 5.11 5.97
C LEU A 23 3.17 5.27 4.47
N VAL A 24 2.02 4.79 4.04
CA VAL A 24 1.41 5.07 2.73
C VAL A 24 0.03 5.65 2.95
N PHE A 25 -0.43 6.48 2.00
CA PHE A 25 -1.77 7.07 2.07
C PHE A 25 -2.84 6.08 1.61
N GLY A 26 -4.01 6.17 2.25
CA GLY A 26 -5.24 5.52 1.85
C GLY A 26 -6.28 6.51 1.30
N ASN A 27 -7.41 6.00 0.83
CA ASN A 27 -8.49 6.80 0.25
C ASN A 27 -9.20 7.71 1.26
N HIS A 28 -9.20 7.34 2.55
CA HIS A 28 -9.87 8.11 3.60
C HIS A 28 -9.04 9.26 4.18
N ASP A 29 -7.76 9.37 3.86
CA ASP A 29 -6.87 10.36 4.47
C ASP A 29 -7.22 11.80 4.09
N CYS A 30 -7.74 12.01 2.88
CA CYS A 30 -8.02 13.33 2.30
C CYS A 30 -9.40 13.45 1.65
N GLU A 31 -10.42 12.79 2.19
CA GLU A 31 -11.78 12.87 1.68
C GLU A 31 -12.39 14.27 1.77
N MET A 32 -13.50 14.45 1.04
CA MET A 32 -14.25 15.72 1.01
C MET A 32 -14.57 16.21 2.43
N GLY A 33 -14.26 17.47 2.71
CA GLY A 33 -14.42 18.08 4.04
C GLY A 33 -13.22 17.88 4.97
N SER A 34 -12.12 17.29 4.49
CA SER A 34 -10.85 17.25 5.22
C SER A 34 -10.20 18.63 5.30
N THR A 35 -9.49 18.89 6.39
CA THR A 35 -8.81 20.18 6.63
C THR A 35 -7.46 20.31 5.90
N CYS A 36 -6.89 19.18 5.48
CA CYS A 36 -5.65 19.10 4.71
C CYS A 36 -5.83 18.23 3.48
N ASN A 37 -5.21 18.62 2.40
CA ASN A 37 -4.98 17.73 1.26
C ASN A 37 -3.78 16.79 1.52
N LYS A 38 -3.53 15.86 0.62
CA LYS A 38 -2.48 14.84 0.75
C LYS A 38 -1.07 15.47 0.85
N GLU A 39 -0.80 16.51 0.08
CA GLU A 39 0.47 17.25 0.13
C GLU A 39 0.74 17.86 1.50
N GLN A 40 -0.28 18.48 2.09
CA GLN A 40 -0.19 19.08 3.42
C GLN A 40 -0.03 18.03 4.51
N LEU A 41 -0.66 16.86 4.37
CA LEU A 41 -0.43 15.74 5.27
C LEU A 41 0.99 15.20 5.14
N ALA A 42 1.49 15.06 3.92
CA ALA A 42 2.86 14.64 3.67
C ALA A 42 3.89 15.60 4.31
N GLU A 43 3.63 16.92 4.26
CA GLU A 43 4.46 17.89 4.97
C GLU A 43 4.50 17.64 6.49
N ILE A 44 3.37 17.29 7.08
CA ILE A 44 3.33 16.94 8.51
C ILE A 44 4.17 15.69 8.77
N PHE A 45 3.99 14.64 7.97
CA PHE A 45 4.70 13.37 8.18
C PHE A 45 6.23 13.47 7.98
N THR A 46 6.70 14.39 7.13
CA THR A 46 8.15 14.65 7.03
C THR A 46 8.77 15.29 8.28
N THR A 47 7.97 15.79 9.21
CA THR A 47 8.46 16.42 10.46
C THR A 47 8.66 15.42 11.61
N GLY A 48 8.24 14.16 11.44
CA GLY A 48 8.39 13.13 12.47
C GLY A 48 9.85 12.84 12.77
N LYS A 49 10.17 12.72 14.05
CA LYS A 49 11.55 12.50 14.49
C LYS A 49 12.10 11.15 14.05
N TYR A 50 11.24 10.14 13.99
CA TYR A 50 11.58 8.78 13.58
C TYR A 50 10.91 8.38 12.26
N ALA A 51 10.23 9.33 11.60
CA ALA A 51 9.60 9.08 10.32
C ALA A 51 10.65 8.95 9.21
N VAL A 52 10.61 7.82 8.52
CA VAL A 52 11.34 7.59 7.27
C VAL A 52 10.35 7.81 6.14
N PHE A 53 10.02 9.08 5.88
CA PHE A 53 9.01 9.47 4.93
C PHE A 53 9.50 10.64 4.06
N THR A 54 9.25 10.55 2.75
CA THR A 54 9.47 11.64 1.81
C THR A 54 8.21 11.86 0.97
N LYS A 55 8.05 13.06 0.43
CA LYS A 55 6.95 13.34 -0.50
C LYS A 55 7.09 12.58 -1.82
N GLY A 56 8.30 12.25 -2.22
CA GLY A 56 8.64 11.43 -3.38
C GLY A 56 8.21 11.97 -4.75
N ARG A 57 7.29 12.94 -4.78
CA ARG A 57 6.62 13.41 -6.00
C ARG A 57 7.56 13.96 -7.07
N TYR A 58 8.71 14.50 -6.67
CA TYR A 58 9.67 15.16 -7.55
C TYR A 58 10.94 14.35 -7.77
N GLU A 59 11.01 13.11 -7.26
CA GLU A 59 12.22 12.29 -7.38
C GLU A 59 12.55 11.95 -8.82
N HIS A 60 11.52 11.77 -9.66
CA HIS A 60 11.70 11.45 -11.07
C HIS A 60 12.10 12.71 -11.88
N SER A 61 11.34 13.78 -11.77
CA SER A 61 11.62 15.08 -12.39
C SER A 61 10.86 16.20 -11.69
N PRO A 62 11.53 17.30 -11.31
CA PRO A 62 10.83 18.48 -10.76
C PRO A 62 9.84 19.11 -11.74
N GLN A 63 10.05 18.97 -13.04
CA GLN A 63 9.19 19.52 -14.09
C GLN A 63 8.04 18.58 -14.48
N ASN A 64 8.19 17.29 -14.22
CA ASN A 64 7.18 16.27 -14.50
C ASN A 64 7.10 15.29 -13.32
N PRO A 65 6.48 15.71 -12.21
CA PRO A 65 6.35 14.86 -11.03
C PRO A 65 5.43 13.67 -11.33
N ILE A 66 5.77 12.50 -10.81
CA ILE A 66 4.91 11.32 -10.92
C ILE A 66 3.61 11.49 -10.15
N THR A 67 2.58 10.78 -10.55
CA THR A 67 1.25 10.77 -9.90
C THR A 67 1.37 10.38 -8.42
N GLY A 68 0.50 10.95 -7.58
CA GLY A 68 0.43 10.66 -6.15
C GLY A 68 1.49 11.37 -5.30
N VAL A 69 1.45 11.13 -4.00
CA VAL A 69 2.31 11.74 -2.99
C VAL A 69 2.86 10.65 -2.07
N GLY A 70 4.16 10.62 -1.86
CA GLY A 70 4.80 9.60 -1.01
C GLY A 70 5.17 8.34 -1.79
N ASN A 71 5.60 8.48 -3.06
CA ASN A 71 6.26 7.40 -3.80
C ASN A 71 7.77 7.49 -3.55
N PHE A 72 8.33 6.56 -2.80
CA PHE A 72 9.75 6.55 -2.46
C PHE A 72 10.23 5.14 -2.10
N VAL A 73 11.54 5.00 -1.96
CA VAL A 73 12.17 3.73 -1.58
C VAL A 73 12.89 3.89 -0.25
N VAL A 74 12.74 2.91 0.64
CA VAL A 74 13.55 2.75 1.83
C VAL A 74 14.44 1.52 1.64
N ASP A 75 15.73 1.73 1.54
CA ASP A 75 16.70 0.66 1.38
C ASP A 75 17.13 0.11 2.75
N LEU A 76 16.82 -1.15 3.03
CA LEU A 76 17.34 -1.84 4.21
C LEU A 76 18.73 -2.40 3.87
N THR A 77 19.72 -2.04 4.68
CA THR A 77 21.11 -2.44 4.50
C THR A 77 21.61 -3.19 5.71
N ASP A 78 22.66 -3.99 5.51
CA ASP A 78 23.43 -4.55 6.63
C ASP A 78 24.36 -3.50 7.26
N ASP A 79 25.08 -3.90 8.31
CA ASP A 79 26.04 -3.04 9.03
C ASP A 79 27.21 -2.57 8.16
N GLN A 80 27.43 -3.17 6.99
CA GLN A 80 28.47 -2.82 6.03
C GLN A 80 27.93 -1.91 4.90
N GLY A 81 26.64 -1.57 4.95
CA GLY A 81 25.96 -0.76 3.93
C GLY A 81 25.57 -1.52 2.66
N LYS A 82 25.66 -2.86 2.68
CA LYS A 82 25.18 -3.68 1.56
C LYS A 82 23.66 -3.72 1.56
N LEU A 83 23.05 -3.42 0.42
CA LEU A 83 21.61 -3.51 0.24
C LEU A 83 21.10 -4.94 0.43
N LEU A 84 20.14 -5.11 1.32
CA LEU A 84 19.48 -6.39 1.60
C LEU A 84 18.09 -6.44 0.99
N LEU A 85 17.27 -5.40 1.20
CA LEU A 85 15.86 -5.39 0.84
C LEU A 85 15.34 -3.96 0.62
N PRO A 86 14.97 -3.58 -0.59
CA PRO A 86 14.24 -2.34 -0.86
C PRO A 86 12.76 -2.46 -0.45
N LEU A 87 12.26 -1.47 0.26
CA LEU A 87 10.85 -1.27 0.53
C LEU A 87 10.35 -0.16 -0.39
N ILE A 88 9.49 -0.49 -1.34
CA ILE A 88 8.89 0.45 -2.28
C ILE A 88 7.57 0.93 -1.70
N LEU A 89 7.47 2.21 -1.39
CA LEU A 89 6.26 2.84 -0.88
C LEU A 89 5.58 3.55 -2.05
N LEU A 90 4.31 3.25 -2.30
CA LEU A 90 3.54 3.82 -3.41
C LEU A 90 2.22 4.41 -2.90
N ASP A 91 1.87 5.57 -3.41
CA ASP A 91 0.53 6.12 -3.28
C ASP A 91 -0.38 5.51 -4.34
N SER A 92 -1.26 4.60 -3.95
CA SER A 92 -2.24 4.01 -4.87
C SER A 92 -3.46 4.92 -5.12
N ASN A 93 -3.32 6.20 -4.82
CA ASN A 93 -4.30 7.25 -5.03
C ASN A 93 -5.59 7.07 -4.19
N MET A 94 -6.73 7.57 -4.63
CA MET A 94 -7.97 7.54 -3.85
C MET A 94 -9.15 7.05 -4.69
N TYR A 95 -9.62 7.90 -5.61
CA TYR A 95 -10.77 7.65 -6.47
C TYR A 95 -10.43 8.05 -7.91
N GLY A 96 -10.88 7.27 -8.87
CA GLY A 96 -10.69 7.54 -10.30
C GLY A 96 -11.25 8.91 -10.67
N ASP A 97 -10.57 9.65 -11.55
CA ASP A 97 -10.91 11.02 -11.98
C ASP A 97 -11.11 12.01 -10.80
N GLY A 98 -10.62 11.67 -9.59
CA GLY A 98 -10.78 12.46 -8.39
C GLY A 98 -12.20 12.47 -7.79
N TRP A 99 -13.09 11.61 -8.26
CA TRP A 99 -14.49 11.56 -7.83
C TRP A 99 -14.86 10.21 -7.20
N PHE A 100 -15.54 10.26 -6.06
CA PHE A 100 -16.04 9.08 -5.34
C PHE A 100 -16.86 8.11 -6.20
N PHE A 101 -17.65 8.62 -7.13
CA PHE A 101 -18.50 7.81 -8.01
C PHE A 101 -17.75 7.14 -9.18
N SER A 102 -16.49 7.48 -9.40
CA SER A 102 -15.65 6.87 -10.43
C SER A 102 -15.04 5.52 -10.01
N GLY A 103 -15.29 5.08 -8.78
CA GLY A 103 -14.67 3.91 -8.18
C GLY A 103 -13.27 4.22 -7.64
N PHE A 104 -12.61 3.19 -7.11
CA PHE A 104 -11.25 3.35 -6.58
C PHE A 104 -10.23 3.54 -7.70
N ASP A 105 -9.21 4.31 -7.40
CA ASP A 105 -8.06 4.52 -8.27
C ASP A 105 -7.03 3.38 -8.10
N CYS A 106 -5.89 3.48 -8.78
CA CYS A 106 -4.84 2.47 -8.77
C CYS A 106 -3.45 3.13 -8.84
N ILE A 107 -2.41 2.32 -8.91
CA ILE A 107 -1.06 2.77 -9.26
C ILE A 107 -1.04 3.07 -10.76
N HIS A 108 -0.75 4.32 -11.12
CA HIS A 108 -0.72 4.80 -12.49
C HIS A 108 0.53 4.33 -13.26
N GLU A 109 0.49 4.50 -14.58
CA GLU A 109 1.57 4.06 -15.47
C GLU A 109 2.92 4.71 -15.15
N ASP A 110 2.92 6.02 -14.87
CA ASP A 110 4.13 6.76 -14.50
C ASP A 110 4.74 6.29 -13.17
N GLN A 111 3.90 5.95 -12.18
CA GLN A 111 4.31 5.34 -10.92
C GLN A 111 4.87 3.92 -11.15
N THR A 112 4.23 3.17 -12.04
CA THR A 112 4.65 1.82 -12.41
C THR A 112 6.02 1.85 -13.08
N ASP A 113 6.22 2.71 -14.06
CA ASP A 113 7.50 2.87 -14.76
C ASP A 113 8.62 3.29 -13.80
N TRP A 114 8.34 4.26 -12.92
CA TRP A 114 9.25 4.67 -11.85
C TRP A 114 9.60 3.49 -10.93
N CYS A 115 8.62 2.71 -10.51
CA CYS A 115 8.85 1.53 -9.66
C CYS A 115 9.77 0.51 -10.35
N MET A 116 9.50 0.19 -11.63
CA MET A 116 10.32 -0.74 -12.40
C MET A 116 11.75 -0.21 -12.58
N GLU A 117 11.92 1.10 -12.78
CA GLU A 117 13.24 1.74 -12.81
C GLU A 117 13.99 1.52 -11.48
N LYS A 118 13.33 1.80 -10.34
CA LYS A 118 13.94 1.63 -9.01
C LYS A 118 14.31 0.17 -8.69
N LEU A 119 13.51 -0.78 -9.14
CA LEU A 119 13.83 -2.20 -9.05
C LEU A 119 15.04 -2.59 -9.91
N ASN A 120 15.11 -2.08 -11.14
CA ASN A 120 16.22 -2.34 -12.07
C ASN A 120 17.55 -1.70 -11.64
N GLU A 121 17.50 -0.58 -10.93
CA GLU A 121 18.69 0.04 -10.32
C GLU A 121 19.30 -0.86 -9.23
N ARG A 122 18.46 -1.52 -8.44
CA ARG A 122 18.84 -2.28 -7.24
C ARG A 122 19.16 -3.74 -7.50
N LYS A 123 18.38 -4.39 -8.33
CA LYS A 123 18.53 -5.81 -8.73
C LYS A 123 18.62 -6.80 -7.57
N VAL A 124 17.82 -6.56 -6.54
CA VAL A 124 17.61 -7.46 -5.39
C VAL A 124 16.12 -7.62 -5.15
N PRO A 125 15.67 -8.73 -4.54
CA PRO A 125 14.27 -8.91 -4.19
C PRO A 125 13.73 -7.73 -3.38
N ALA A 126 12.54 -7.25 -3.69
CA ALA A 126 11.92 -6.06 -3.09
C ALA A 126 10.51 -6.33 -2.59
N MET A 127 10.07 -5.53 -1.63
CA MET A 127 8.69 -5.46 -1.14
C MET A 127 8.05 -4.15 -1.59
N ALA A 128 6.76 -4.19 -1.99
CA ALA A 128 5.96 -2.99 -2.23
C ALA A 128 4.84 -2.86 -1.21
N PHE A 129 4.58 -1.62 -0.80
CA PHE A 129 3.54 -1.26 0.15
C PHE A 129 2.67 -0.16 -0.45
N PHE A 130 1.37 -0.40 -0.52
CA PHE A 130 0.38 0.57 -0.99
C PHE A 130 -1.01 0.21 -0.46
N HIS A 131 -1.98 1.11 -0.58
CA HIS A 131 -3.26 0.94 0.07
C HIS A 131 -4.25 0.08 -0.73
N MET A 132 -4.54 0.45 -1.99
CA MET A 132 -5.53 -0.26 -2.83
C MET A 132 -4.97 -1.59 -3.33
N PRO A 133 -5.66 -2.72 -3.12
CA PRO A 133 -5.19 -4.01 -3.61
C PRO A 133 -5.18 -4.06 -5.15
N PRO A 134 -4.23 -4.75 -5.78
CA PRO A 134 -4.24 -4.97 -7.22
C PRO A 134 -5.38 -5.91 -7.61
N ALA A 135 -5.94 -5.73 -8.81
CA ALA A 135 -7.06 -6.53 -9.31
C ALA A 135 -6.72 -8.04 -9.38
N GLU A 136 -5.47 -8.34 -9.63
CA GLU A 136 -4.93 -9.71 -9.68
C GLU A 136 -5.05 -10.45 -8.35
N PHE A 137 -5.20 -9.74 -7.23
CA PHE A 137 -5.45 -10.38 -5.94
C PHE A 137 -6.81 -11.10 -5.93
N LYS A 138 -7.86 -10.46 -6.48
CA LYS A 138 -9.17 -11.10 -6.66
C LYS A 138 -9.10 -12.24 -7.67
N GLU A 139 -8.45 -12.02 -8.81
CA GLU A 139 -8.26 -13.06 -9.83
C GLU A 139 -7.60 -14.32 -9.23
N ALA A 140 -6.51 -14.13 -8.49
CA ALA A 140 -5.81 -15.22 -7.82
C ALA A 140 -6.68 -15.94 -6.79
N TYR A 141 -7.47 -15.19 -6.01
CA TYR A 141 -8.41 -15.78 -5.05
C TYR A 141 -9.47 -16.65 -5.75
N GLU A 142 -10.05 -16.17 -6.84
CA GLU A 142 -11.03 -16.93 -7.61
C GLU A 142 -10.42 -18.21 -8.22
N LYS A 143 -9.21 -18.12 -8.77
CA LYS A 143 -8.47 -19.29 -9.25
C LYS A 143 -8.21 -20.31 -8.14
N MET A 144 -7.77 -19.84 -6.97
CA MET A 144 -7.53 -20.69 -5.81
C MET A 144 -8.80 -21.46 -5.40
N LYS A 145 -9.97 -20.79 -5.37
CA LYS A 145 -11.26 -21.44 -5.07
C LYS A 145 -11.64 -22.52 -6.07
N LEU A 146 -11.21 -22.40 -7.31
CA LEU A 146 -11.42 -23.39 -8.36
C LEU A 146 -10.39 -24.53 -8.33
N GLY A 147 -9.44 -24.50 -7.38
CA GLY A 147 -8.38 -25.52 -7.27
C GLY A 147 -7.24 -25.36 -8.27
N ASP A 148 -7.05 -24.16 -8.82
CA ASP A 148 -5.95 -23.87 -9.72
C ASP A 148 -4.62 -23.86 -8.96
N HIS A 149 -3.74 -24.81 -9.27
CA HIS A 149 -2.43 -24.97 -8.64
C HIS A 149 -1.40 -23.91 -9.03
N SER A 150 -1.73 -22.98 -9.92
CA SER A 150 -0.89 -21.79 -10.20
C SER A 150 -0.90 -20.77 -9.07
N VAL A 151 -1.85 -20.90 -8.12
CA VAL A 151 -1.94 -20.07 -6.94
C VAL A 151 -1.60 -20.87 -5.69
N ILE A 152 -0.72 -20.34 -4.86
CA ILE A 152 -0.35 -20.96 -3.59
C ILE A 152 -1.00 -20.17 -2.45
N TYR A 153 -1.87 -20.82 -1.70
CA TYR A 153 -2.43 -20.24 -0.46
C TYR A 153 -1.39 -20.28 0.65
N GLU A 154 -1.19 -19.16 1.32
CA GLU A 154 -0.27 -19.05 2.44
C GLU A 154 -1.04 -19.01 3.78
N HIS A 155 -1.90 -18.03 3.96
CA HIS A 155 -2.73 -17.89 5.17
C HIS A 155 -3.85 -16.88 4.98
N GLY A 156 -4.72 -16.78 6.02
CA GLY A 156 -5.75 -15.73 6.11
C GLY A 156 -7.02 -16.05 5.32
N SER A 157 -7.86 -15.05 5.18
CA SER A 157 -9.16 -15.20 4.51
C SER A 157 -9.67 -13.85 3.99
N ILE A 158 -10.71 -13.91 3.15
CA ILE A 158 -11.54 -12.75 2.81
C ILE A 158 -12.67 -12.69 3.84
N GLY A 159 -12.67 -11.65 4.64
CA GLY A 159 -13.63 -11.41 5.71
C GLY A 159 -14.70 -10.38 5.36
N GLU A 160 -14.50 -9.61 4.28
CA GLU A 160 -15.49 -8.67 3.79
C GLU A 160 -16.73 -9.40 3.28
N LYS A 161 -17.90 -8.74 3.45
CA LYS A 161 -19.19 -9.29 3.03
C LYS A 161 -19.20 -9.60 1.54
N ASP A 162 -19.82 -10.72 1.16
CA ASP A 162 -19.96 -11.20 -0.21
C ASP A 162 -18.60 -11.38 -0.93
N GLU A 163 -17.55 -11.71 -0.15
CA GLU A 163 -16.18 -11.87 -0.63
C GLU A 163 -15.67 -10.64 -1.41
N TYR A 164 -15.95 -9.46 -0.86
CA TYR A 164 -15.64 -8.19 -1.52
C TYR A 164 -14.14 -7.91 -1.55
N PHE A 165 -13.71 -7.34 -2.69
CA PHE A 165 -12.39 -6.77 -2.92
C PHE A 165 -12.55 -5.33 -3.39
N GLY A 166 -11.97 -4.40 -2.66
CA GLY A 166 -11.93 -2.98 -2.98
C GLY A 166 -10.90 -2.64 -4.07
N ILE A 167 -10.98 -3.32 -5.19
CA ILE A 167 -10.07 -3.13 -6.33
C ILE A 167 -10.51 -1.99 -7.24
N SER A 168 -9.55 -1.41 -7.97
CA SER A 168 -9.84 -0.44 -9.02
C SER A 168 -10.58 -1.08 -10.20
N ASN A 169 -11.44 -0.30 -10.86
CA ASN A 169 -12.01 -0.64 -12.15
C ASN A 169 -11.11 -0.26 -13.34
N GLN A 170 -10.01 0.46 -13.08
CA GLN A 170 -9.01 0.82 -14.08
C GLN A 170 -8.16 -0.43 -14.40
N PRO A 171 -7.72 -0.62 -15.65
CA PRO A 171 -6.78 -1.70 -15.99
C PRO A 171 -5.39 -1.31 -15.48
N PRO A 172 -4.93 -1.82 -14.33
CA PRO A 172 -3.57 -1.57 -13.88
C PRO A 172 -2.63 -2.50 -14.64
N HIS A 173 -1.54 -1.95 -15.12
CA HIS A 173 -0.44 -2.76 -15.66
C HIS A 173 0.69 -2.99 -14.64
N PHE A 174 0.49 -2.56 -13.38
CA PHE A 174 1.50 -2.63 -12.34
C PHE A 174 1.93 -4.07 -12.05
N PHE A 175 0.97 -4.97 -11.80
CA PHE A 175 1.27 -6.34 -11.43
C PHE A 175 1.95 -7.10 -12.57
N GLU A 176 1.44 -6.98 -13.80
CA GLU A 176 2.04 -7.60 -14.99
C GLU A 176 3.49 -7.14 -15.19
N LYS A 177 3.74 -5.83 -15.17
CA LYS A 177 5.11 -5.29 -15.28
C LYS A 177 6.01 -5.73 -14.12
N ALA A 178 5.48 -5.89 -12.91
CA ALA A 178 6.23 -6.39 -11.77
C ALA A 178 6.61 -7.87 -11.92
N VAL A 179 5.71 -8.69 -12.46
CA VAL A 179 5.99 -10.10 -12.82
C VAL A 179 7.11 -10.17 -13.85
N ASP A 180 7.01 -9.40 -14.94
CA ASP A 180 8.00 -9.37 -16.02
C ASP A 180 9.37 -8.86 -15.53
N ASN A 181 9.38 -7.87 -14.64
CA ASN A 181 10.59 -7.34 -14.03
C ASN A 181 11.31 -8.37 -13.14
N GLY A 182 10.57 -9.15 -12.40
CA GLY A 182 11.05 -10.27 -11.59
C GLY A 182 11.74 -9.93 -10.27
N TRP A 183 11.96 -8.66 -9.92
CA TRP A 183 12.57 -8.25 -8.65
C TRP A 183 11.55 -8.00 -7.54
N LEU A 184 10.32 -7.58 -7.85
CA LEU A 184 9.25 -7.47 -6.87
C LEU A 184 8.76 -8.85 -6.45
N LYS A 185 8.88 -9.19 -5.17
CA LYS A 185 8.50 -10.51 -4.64
C LYS A 185 7.34 -10.47 -3.67
N TRP A 186 7.10 -9.34 -3.03
CA TRP A 186 6.05 -9.19 -2.04
C TRP A 186 5.30 -7.87 -2.23
N ILE A 187 3.97 -7.94 -2.14
CA ILE A 187 3.05 -6.81 -2.13
C ILE A 187 2.26 -6.87 -0.84
N PHE A 188 2.24 -5.77 -0.11
CA PHE A 188 1.39 -5.57 1.06
C PHE A 188 0.40 -4.44 0.77
N CYS A 189 -0.89 -4.72 0.94
CA CYS A 189 -1.97 -3.75 0.76
C CYS A 189 -2.89 -3.70 1.98
N GLY A 190 -3.75 -2.70 2.03
CA GLY A 190 -4.76 -2.51 3.07
C GLY A 190 -6.16 -2.43 2.47
N HIS A 191 -6.87 -1.33 2.73
CA HIS A 191 -8.16 -0.97 2.18
C HIS A 191 -9.34 -1.80 2.69
N ASP A 192 -9.32 -3.11 2.49
CA ASP A 192 -10.37 -4.01 2.93
C ASP A 192 -10.12 -4.42 4.38
N HIS A 193 -10.94 -3.88 5.29
CA HIS A 193 -10.67 -3.90 6.74
C HIS A 193 -10.75 -5.29 7.38
N LEU A 194 -11.46 -6.22 6.74
CA LEU A 194 -11.69 -7.58 7.23
C LEU A 194 -10.91 -8.65 6.47
N ASN A 195 -10.22 -8.26 5.38
CA ASN A 195 -9.41 -9.18 4.61
C ASN A 195 -8.03 -9.36 5.25
N THR A 196 -7.58 -10.61 5.32
CA THR A 196 -6.29 -11.01 5.89
C THR A 196 -5.55 -12.00 5.00
N LEU A 197 -6.07 -12.24 3.80
CA LEU A 197 -5.57 -13.24 2.87
C LEU A 197 -4.13 -12.95 2.44
N SER A 198 -3.32 -13.99 2.39
CA SER A 198 -2.02 -14.02 1.75
C SER A 198 -1.92 -15.19 0.80
N LEU A 199 -1.50 -14.94 -0.42
CA LEU A 199 -1.31 -15.95 -1.46
C LEU A 199 -0.15 -15.57 -2.38
N ILE A 200 0.39 -16.56 -3.10
CA ILE A 200 1.42 -16.37 -4.13
C ILE A 200 0.76 -16.63 -5.49
N TYR A 201 0.89 -15.65 -6.38
CA TYR A 201 0.43 -15.74 -7.75
C TYR A 201 1.51 -15.20 -8.70
N GLN A 202 1.82 -15.94 -9.75
CA GLN A 202 2.86 -15.59 -10.73
C GLN A 202 4.22 -15.20 -10.10
N GLY A 203 4.57 -15.82 -8.97
CA GLY A 203 5.84 -15.59 -8.28
C GLY A 203 5.90 -14.35 -7.38
N ILE A 204 4.78 -13.64 -7.22
CA ILE A 204 4.62 -12.52 -6.27
C ILE A 204 3.67 -12.93 -5.16
N ARG A 205 4.10 -12.77 -3.91
CA ARG A 205 3.24 -12.93 -2.74
C ARG A 205 2.47 -11.64 -2.49
N MET A 206 1.15 -11.72 -2.54
CA MET A 206 0.23 -10.63 -2.18
C MET A 206 -0.36 -10.88 -0.81
N THR A 207 -0.37 -9.87 0.05
CA THR A 207 -0.81 -10.00 1.45
C THR A 207 -1.62 -8.77 1.86
N TYR A 208 -2.83 -8.98 2.38
CA TYR A 208 -3.53 -7.95 3.12
C TYR A 208 -2.87 -7.76 4.49
N GLY A 209 -2.43 -6.54 4.77
CA GLY A 209 -2.03 -6.13 6.11
C GLY A 209 -3.21 -6.18 7.06
N MET A 210 -3.05 -6.83 8.22
CA MET A 210 -4.13 -6.93 9.19
C MET A 210 -4.52 -5.56 9.72
N SER A 211 -5.82 -5.23 9.66
CA SER A 211 -6.35 -3.97 10.18
C SER A 211 -6.40 -3.93 11.70
N ILE A 212 -6.06 -2.80 12.28
CA ILE A 212 -6.27 -2.49 13.70
C ILE A 212 -7.63 -1.83 13.97
N ASP A 213 -8.39 -1.57 12.94
CA ASP A 213 -9.57 -0.72 12.96
C ASP A 213 -10.82 -1.40 13.51
N TYR A 214 -11.61 -0.65 14.30
CA TYR A 214 -12.93 -1.03 14.82
C TYR A 214 -14.02 -0.05 14.40
N LEU A 215 -13.70 1.01 13.65
CA LEU A 215 -14.60 2.14 13.39
C LEU A 215 -14.74 2.49 11.91
N GLY A 216 -14.09 1.75 10.99
CA GLY A 216 -14.04 2.06 9.56
C GLY A 216 -15.42 2.18 8.92
N TYR A 217 -16.35 1.33 9.30
CA TYR A 217 -17.76 1.42 8.90
C TYR A 217 -18.72 0.89 9.97
N SER A 218 -20.00 1.20 9.79
CA SER A 218 -21.02 0.82 10.78
C SER A 218 -21.12 -0.70 10.92
N GLY A 219 -20.95 -1.19 12.16
CA GLY A 219 -21.04 -2.60 12.49
C GLY A 219 -19.75 -3.40 12.42
N ILE A 220 -18.65 -2.83 11.92
CA ILE A 220 -17.36 -3.53 11.80
C ILE A 220 -16.89 -4.12 13.15
N ALA A 221 -17.10 -3.40 14.24
CA ALA A 221 -16.74 -3.87 15.59
C ALA A 221 -17.49 -5.16 16.02
N LYS A 222 -18.60 -5.49 15.38
CA LYS A 222 -19.43 -6.67 15.67
C LYS A 222 -19.03 -7.91 14.87
N GLN A 223 -18.09 -7.77 13.93
CA GLN A 223 -17.71 -8.87 13.02
C GLN A 223 -16.81 -9.92 13.68
N TYR A 224 -16.34 -9.72 14.90
CA TYR A 224 -15.49 -10.66 15.66
C TYR A 224 -14.30 -11.22 14.88
N ILE A 225 -13.85 -10.52 13.83
CA ILE A 225 -12.67 -10.87 13.04
C ILE A 225 -11.44 -10.31 13.74
N GLN A 226 -10.36 -11.06 13.71
CA GLN A 226 -9.10 -10.68 14.33
C GLN A 226 -8.64 -9.29 13.85
N ARG A 227 -8.15 -8.50 14.79
CA ARG A 227 -7.49 -7.21 14.55
C ARG A 227 -6.06 -7.28 15.05
N GLY A 228 -5.19 -6.48 14.48
CA GLY A 228 -3.80 -6.46 14.92
C GLY A 228 -2.85 -5.88 13.91
N ALA A 229 -1.71 -6.51 13.75
CA ALA A 229 -0.67 -6.14 12.80
C ALA A 229 -0.10 -7.39 12.12
N THR A 230 0.50 -7.20 10.97
CA THR A 230 1.24 -8.25 10.24
C THR A 230 2.71 -8.12 10.57
N LEU A 231 3.31 -9.17 11.15
CA LEU A 231 4.75 -9.25 11.35
C LEU A 231 5.40 -9.89 10.12
N ILE A 232 6.41 -9.23 9.59
CA ILE A 232 7.23 -9.73 8.48
C ILE A 232 8.57 -10.17 9.07
N THR A 233 8.92 -11.43 8.87
CA THR A 233 10.16 -12.06 9.38
C THR A 233 10.96 -12.65 8.25
#